data_db15b98c13a15e21dcd8a9b335555127
#
_entry.id   db15b98c13a15e21dcd8a9b335555127
#
_cell.length_a   1.000
_cell.length_b   1.000
_cell.length_c   1.000
_cell.angle_alpha   90.00
_cell.angle_beta   90.00
_cell.angle_gamma   90.00
#
_symmetry.space_group_name_H-M   'P 1'
#
loop_
_entity.id
_entity.type
_entity.pdbx_description
1 polymer ?
#
loop_
_entity_poly.entity_id
_entity_poly.type
_entity_poly.pdbx_seq_one_letter_code
_entity_poly.pdbx_strand_id
1 'polypeptide(L)' 'MSVICRAPVAPVHADASLRAEQVTQLVLGETATVLERRAEWLRVRTDLDSYEGWVHEGYAIRT' A
#
# COMPACT_ATOMS: atom_id res chain seq x y z
N MET A 1 4.88 9.46 -7.22
CA MET A 1 3.54 9.75 -6.69
C MET A 1 3.43 9.12 -5.31
N SER A 2 2.81 9.81 -4.39
CA SER A 2 2.68 9.33 -3.02
C SER A 2 1.23 9.16 -2.64
N VAL A 3 0.98 8.27 -1.69
CA VAL A 3 -0.35 8.06 -1.10
C VAL A 3 -0.23 8.08 0.41
N ILE A 4 -1.35 8.39 1.06
CA ILE A 4 -1.46 8.32 2.51
C ILE A 4 -2.53 7.30 2.87
N CYS A 5 -2.27 6.49 3.90
CA CYS A 5 -3.22 5.49 4.36
C CYS A 5 -4.40 6.18 5.04
N ARG A 6 -5.61 5.90 4.56
CA ARG A 6 -6.85 6.49 5.09
C ARG A 6 -7.63 5.55 5.97
N ALA A 7 -7.19 4.32 6.11
CA ALA A 7 -7.83 3.32 6.93
C ALA A 7 -7.04 3.12 8.21
N PRO A 8 -7.66 2.62 9.29
CA PRO A 8 -6.90 2.32 10.51
C PRO A 8 -5.73 1.38 10.22
N VAL A 9 -5.93 0.37 9.38
CA VAL A 9 -4.90 -0.57 8.96
C VAL A 9 -5.14 -0.91 7.49
N ALA A 10 -4.07 -0.87 6.70
CA ALA A 10 -4.10 -1.28 5.30
C ALA A 10 -3.09 -2.40 5.07
N PRO A 11 -3.54 -3.63 4.80
CA PRO A 11 -2.61 -4.72 4.52
C PRO A 11 -1.81 -4.46 3.25
N VAL A 12 -0.51 -4.76 3.29
CA VAL A 12 0.36 -4.69 2.12
C VAL A 12 0.74 -6.12 1.78
N HIS A 13 0.40 -6.54 0.57
CA HIS A 13 0.54 -7.93 0.14
C HIS A 13 1.75 -8.12 -0.76
N ALA A 14 2.21 -9.37 -0.84
CA ALA A 14 3.34 -9.72 -1.71
C ALA A 14 2.99 -9.61 -3.20
N ASP A 15 1.71 -9.68 -3.55
CA ASP A 15 1.26 -9.57 -4.94
C ASP A 15 -0.09 -8.85 -4.96
N ALA A 16 -0.53 -8.50 -6.15
CA ALA A 16 -1.79 -7.74 -6.37
C ALA A 16 -2.99 -8.67 -6.24
N SER A 17 -3.19 -9.23 -5.07
CA SER A 17 -4.25 -10.19 -4.79
C SER A 17 -4.53 -10.25 -3.30
N LEU A 18 -5.81 -10.33 -2.95
CA LEU A 18 -6.22 -10.52 -1.55
C LEU A 18 -5.76 -11.86 -0.98
N ARG A 19 -5.43 -12.83 -1.85
CA ARG A 19 -4.95 -14.14 -1.42
C ARG A 19 -3.45 -14.18 -1.21
N ALA A 20 -2.74 -13.15 -1.66
CA ALA A 20 -1.29 -13.11 -1.50
C ALA A 20 -0.93 -12.88 -0.03
N GLU A 21 0.24 -13.35 0.34
CA GLU A 21 0.76 -13.19 1.68
C GLU A 21 0.86 -11.71 2.04
N GLN A 22 0.46 -11.37 3.27
CA GLN A 22 0.64 -10.02 3.78
C GLN A 22 2.09 -9.88 4.27
N VAL A 23 2.82 -8.93 3.69
CA VAL A 23 4.23 -8.74 4.02
C VAL A 23 4.44 -7.64 5.06
N THR A 24 3.53 -6.66 5.10
CA THR A 24 3.55 -5.60 6.10
C THR A 24 2.18 -4.95 6.12
N GLN A 25 2.07 -3.79 6.77
CA GLN A 25 0.83 -3.02 6.79
C GLN A 25 1.15 -1.54 6.91
N LEU A 26 0.22 -0.71 6.46
CA LEU A 26 0.22 0.72 6.74
C LEU A 26 -0.84 1.00 7.77
N VAL A 27 -0.57 1.95 8.66
CA VAL A 27 -1.59 2.43 9.59
C VAL A 27 -2.00 3.84 9.20
N LEU A 28 -3.12 4.30 9.77
CA LEU A 28 -3.72 5.60 9.42
C LEU A 28 -2.67 6.70 9.47
N GLY A 29 -2.57 7.46 8.39
CA GLY A 29 -1.64 8.58 8.28
C GLY A 29 -0.26 8.24 7.77
N GLU A 30 0.10 6.97 7.69
CA GLU A 30 1.39 6.60 7.11
C GLU A 30 1.38 6.79 5.60
N THR A 31 2.54 7.14 5.04
CA THR A 31 2.69 7.43 3.62
C THR A 31 3.53 6.38 2.93
N ALA A 32 3.33 6.28 1.60
CA ALA A 32 4.10 5.37 0.77
C ALA A 32 4.26 5.97 -0.62
N THR A 33 5.36 5.61 -1.27
CA THR A 33 5.63 6.02 -2.64
C THR A 33 5.04 4.98 -3.59
N VAL A 34 4.27 5.44 -4.57
CA VAL A 34 3.67 4.54 -5.57
C VAL A 34 4.71 4.25 -6.65
N LEU A 35 4.99 2.98 -6.86
CA LEU A 35 5.95 2.52 -7.84
C LEU A 35 5.26 2.08 -9.13
N GLU A 36 4.05 1.53 -9.00
CA GLU A 36 3.35 0.94 -10.14
C GLU A 36 1.87 0.82 -9.80
N ARG A 37 1.02 0.82 -10.83
CA ARG A 37 -0.41 0.58 -10.66
C ARG A 37 -0.82 -0.58 -11.54
N ARG A 38 -1.64 -1.48 -11.01
CA ARG A 38 -2.23 -2.60 -11.74
C ARG A 38 -3.70 -2.72 -11.32
N ALA A 39 -4.61 -2.27 -12.20
CA ALA A 39 -6.04 -2.21 -11.91
C ALA A 39 -6.27 -1.43 -10.61
N GLU A 40 -6.95 -2.02 -9.62
CA GLU A 40 -7.22 -1.37 -8.33
C GLU A 40 -6.09 -1.59 -7.30
N TRP A 41 -4.95 -2.11 -7.72
CA TRP A 41 -3.81 -2.36 -6.84
C TRP A 41 -2.68 -1.40 -7.12
N LEU A 42 -2.03 -0.95 -6.04
CA LEU A 42 -0.87 -0.06 -6.12
C LEU A 42 0.34 -0.79 -5.55
N ARG A 43 1.41 -0.89 -6.33
CA ARG A 43 2.68 -1.35 -5.78
C ARG A 43 3.35 -0.14 -5.14
N VAL A 44 3.65 -0.26 -3.87
CA VAL A 44 4.17 0.86 -3.09
C VAL A 44 5.43 0.46 -2.35
N ARG A 45 6.22 1.46 -2.00
CA ARG A 45 7.30 1.32 -1.03
C ARG A 45 6.92 2.18 0.16
N THR A 46 6.84 1.56 1.34
CA THR A 46 6.46 2.28 2.55
C THR A 46 7.58 3.25 2.94
N ASP A 47 7.21 4.48 3.30
CA ASP A 47 8.22 5.51 3.60
C ASP A 47 8.93 5.23 4.92
N LEU A 48 8.23 4.63 5.88
CA LEU A 48 8.77 4.39 7.22
C LEU A 48 9.88 3.35 7.23
N ASP A 49 9.68 2.20 6.57
CA ASP A 49 10.59 1.08 6.66
C ASP A 49 11.00 0.51 5.30
N SER A 50 10.64 1.18 4.21
CA SER A 50 11.06 0.84 2.85
C SER A 50 10.64 -0.54 2.38
N TYR A 51 9.56 -1.10 2.94
CA TYR A 51 9.00 -2.34 2.44
C TYR A 51 8.27 -2.11 1.13
N GLU A 52 8.40 -3.05 0.20
CA GLU A 52 7.68 -2.99 -1.06
C GLU A 52 6.61 -4.05 -1.09
N GLY A 53 5.46 -3.70 -1.64
CA GLY A 53 4.36 -4.63 -1.80
C GLY A 53 3.15 -3.95 -2.40
N TRP A 54 2.03 -4.66 -2.42
CA TRP A 54 0.81 -4.22 -3.09
C TRP A 54 -0.26 -3.89 -2.06
N VAL A 55 -0.89 -2.72 -2.22
CA VAL A 55 -2.00 -2.29 -1.38
C VAL A 55 -3.19 -1.97 -2.28
N HIS A 56 -4.38 -2.31 -1.81
CA HIS A 56 -5.59 -1.99 -2.56
C HIS A 56 -5.83 -0.47 -2.48
N GLU A 57 -6.23 0.13 -3.61
CA GLU A 57 -6.37 1.58 -3.69
C GLU A 57 -7.42 2.13 -2.73
N GLY A 58 -8.39 1.31 -2.32
CA GLY A 58 -9.44 1.74 -1.38
C GLY A 58 -8.91 2.13 -0.01
N TYR A 59 -7.69 1.70 0.34
CA TYR A 59 -7.08 2.04 1.63
C TYR A 59 -6.26 3.32 1.59
N ALA A 60 -6.09 3.94 0.44
CA ALA A 60 -5.12 5.03 0.29
C ALA A 60 -5.72 6.21 -0.46
N ILE A 61 -5.21 7.39 -0.15
CA ILE A 61 -5.56 8.62 -0.86
C ILE A 61 -4.28 9.19 -1.45
N ARG A 62 -4.36 9.68 -2.69
CA ARG A 62 -3.23 10.34 -3.32
C ARG A 62 -2.94 11.65 -2.58
N THR A 63 -1.69 11.89 -2.30
CA THR A 63 -1.25 13.13 -1.66
C THR A 63 -0.65 14.10 -2.66
#